data_73d0fa743bbc7dfa42ef6743a82d61e3
#
_entry.id   73d0fa743bbc7dfa42ef6743a82d61e3
#
_cell.length_a   1.000
_cell.length_b   1.000
_cell.length_c   1.000
_cell.angle_alpha   90.00
_cell.angle_beta   90.00
_cell.angle_gamma   90.00
#
_symmetry.space_group_name_H-M   'P 1'
#
loop_
_entity.id
_entity.type
_entity.pdbx_description
1 polymer ?
#
loop_
_entity_poly.entity_id
_entity_poly.type
_entity_poly.pdbx_seq_one_letter_code
_entity_poly.pdbx_strand_id
1 'polypeptide(L)'
;MSRSSSELKRISRDILNNRYSVPMAAFLTASLIPTLIEIPFSMTLGDYPGTPQLIISTIADILILLIAQMLDTGVMLVHMNMTRGQTYRIRDVFTPFRNGAERFFLAAVLFDVFLVIAGIPAIAGVLYFYKTGVSDLSGALLAAGSILGLIFTFCVLLTYRMVFFFLLDHPHLSVRDAFR
;
A
#
# COMPACT_ATOMS: atom_id res chain seq x y z
N MET A 1 -24.51 17.09 -11.12
CA MET A 1 -23.97 17.12 -12.50
C MET A 1 -22.75 16.21 -12.56
N SER A 2 -22.81 15.11 -13.31
CA SER A 2 -21.66 14.23 -13.51
C SER A 2 -20.70 14.86 -14.52
N ARG A 3 -19.48 15.14 -14.10
CA ARG A 3 -18.42 15.65 -15.00
C ARG A 3 -17.99 14.58 -15.96
N SER A 4 -17.75 14.93 -17.22
CA SER A 4 -17.24 14.02 -18.24
C SER A 4 -15.79 13.59 -17.91
N SER A 5 -15.40 12.34 -18.28
CA SER A 5 -14.03 11.85 -18.10
C SER A 5 -12.98 12.73 -18.79
N SER A 6 -13.29 13.33 -19.93
CA SER A 6 -12.42 14.27 -20.65
C SER A 6 -12.22 15.58 -19.89
N GLU A 7 -13.28 16.08 -19.25
CA GLU A 7 -13.23 17.28 -18.41
C GLU A 7 -12.38 17.06 -17.16
N LEU A 8 -12.55 15.90 -16.50
CA LEU A 8 -11.73 15.51 -15.34
C LEU A 8 -10.24 15.43 -15.70
N LYS A 9 -9.90 14.84 -16.85
CA LYS A 9 -8.52 14.78 -17.33
C LYS A 9 -7.94 16.16 -17.64
N ARG A 10 -8.74 17.07 -18.19
CA ARG A 10 -8.30 18.47 -18.45
C ARG A 10 -8.02 19.19 -17.14
N ILE A 11 -8.94 19.13 -16.17
CA ILE A 11 -8.77 19.74 -14.85
C ILE A 11 -7.53 19.21 -14.14
N SER A 12 -7.30 17.89 -14.19
CA SER A 12 -6.12 17.28 -13.58
C SER A 12 -4.80 17.78 -14.21
N ARG A 13 -4.76 17.95 -15.54
CA ARG A 13 -3.59 18.52 -16.22
C ARG A 13 -3.38 19.99 -15.86
N ASP A 14 -4.45 20.78 -15.79
CA ASP A 14 -4.38 22.20 -15.44
C ASP A 14 -3.87 22.40 -14.00
N ILE A 15 -4.30 21.54 -13.05
CA ILE A 15 -3.83 21.56 -11.67
C ILE A 15 -2.34 21.21 -11.58
N LEU A 16 -1.90 20.23 -12.38
CA LEU A 16 -0.51 19.77 -12.41
C LEU A 16 0.43 20.70 -13.18
N ASN A 17 -0.10 21.55 -14.07
CA ASN A 17 0.70 22.39 -14.95
C ASN A 17 1.64 23.31 -14.14
N ASN A 18 2.95 23.22 -14.40
CA ASN A 18 4.03 23.91 -13.68
C ASN A 18 4.16 23.59 -12.16
N ARG A 19 3.51 22.51 -11.66
CA ARG A 19 3.51 22.15 -10.23
C ARG A 19 3.94 20.69 -9.98
N TYR A 20 4.65 20.07 -10.92
CA TYR A 20 5.06 18.66 -10.82
C TYR A 20 6.16 18.39 -9.78
N SER A 21 6.98 19.39 -9.45
CA SER A 21 8.20 19.19 -8.65
C SER A 21 7.91 18.62 -7.26
N VAL A 22 6.93 19.18 -6.53
CA VAL A 22 6.62 18.74 -5.16
C VAL A 22 5.93 17.37 -5.13
N PRO A 23 4.87 17.09 -5.93
CA PRO A 23 4.28 15.76 -6.00
C PRO A 23 5.27 14.67 -6.43
N MET A 24 6.13 14.97 -7.41
CA MET A 24 7.17 14.04 -7.87
C MET A 24 8.20 13.75 -6.77
N ALA A 25 8.68 14.80 -6.09
CA ALA A 25 9.60 14.65 -4.98
C ALA A 25 8.96 13.92 -3.79
N ALA A 26 7.68 14.17 -3.51
CA ALA A 26 6.93 13.44 -2.48
C ALA A 26 6.84 11.94 -2.81
N PHE A 27 6.49 11.60 -4.07
CA PHE A 27 6.46 10.22 -4.55
C PHE A 27 7.84 9.55 -4.46
N LEU A 28 8.89 10.23 -4.95
CA LEU A 28 10.27 9.72 -4.87
C LEU A 28 10.69 9.49 -3.42
N THR A 29 10.37 10.41 -2.50
CA THR A 29 10.68 10.26 -1.07
C THR A 29 9.99 9.02 -0.50
N ALA A 30 8.70 8.83 -0.80
CA ALA A 30 7.93 7.70 -0.30
C ALA A 30 8.41 6.36 -0.86
N SER A 31 8.92 6.33 -2.09
CA SER A 31 9.44 5.12 -2.72
C SER A 31 10.88 4.81 -2.30
N LEU A 32 11.75 5.83 -2.22
CA LEU A 32 13.17 5.62 -1.93
C LEU A 32 13.43 5.22 -0.48
N ILE A 33 12.70 5.79 0.49
CA ILE A 33 12.95 5.50 1.91
C ILE A 33 12.77 4.01 2.24
N PRO A 34 11.64 3.35 1.91
CA PRO A 34 11.48 1.91 2.15
C PRO A 34 12.53 1.09 1.42
N THR A 35 12.80 1.39 0.15
CA THR A 35 13.82 0.67 -0.65
C THR A 35 15.21 0.77 -0.03
N LEU A 36 15.62 1.96 0.44
CA LEU A 36 16.92 2.14 1.09
C LEU A 36 17.02 1.38 2.42
N ILE A 37 15.90 1.25 3.16
CA ILE A 37 15.86 0.47 4.41
C ILE A 37 15.93 -1.04 4.08
N GLU A 38 15.31 -1.50 2.99
CA GLU A 38 15.27 -2.90 2.58
C GLU A 38 16.63 -3.45 2.12
N ILE A 39 17.46 -2.62 1.46
CA ILE A 39 18.77 -3.03 0.92
C ILE A 39 19.65 -3.80 1.93
N PRO A 40 19.91 -3.30 3.17
CA PRO A 40 20.73 -4.02 4.13
C PRO A 40 20.16 -5.40 4.50
N PHE A 41 18.84 -5.53 4.59
CA PHE A 41 18.19 -6.79 4.93
C PHE A 41 18.28 -7.80 3.79
N SER A 42 18.08 -7.37 2.55
CA SER A 42 18.21 -8.23 1.38
C SER A 42 19.66 -8.74 1.19
N MET A 43 20.66 -7.93 1.52
CA MET A 43 22.07 -8.33 1.45
C MET A 43 22.49 -9.33 2.55
N THR A 44 21.77 -9.36 3.68
CA THR A 44 22.07 -10.31 4.77
C THR A 44 21.45 -11.70 4.56
N LEU A 45 20.48 -11.82 3.66
CA LEU A 45 19.91 -13.08 3.22
C LEU A 45 20.86 -13.69 2.19
N GLY A 46 21.68 -14.67 2.58
CA GLY A 46 22.48 -15.45 1.64
C GLY A 46 21.59 -16.35 0.76
N ASP A 47 22.22 -17.09 -0.18
CA ASP A 47 21.50 -17.97 -1.11
C ASP A 47 20.65 -19.05 -0.41
N TYR A 48 21.00 -19.40 0.84
CA TYR A 48 20.29 -20.39 1.67
C TYR A 48 20.08 -19.85 3.08
N PRO A 49 19.09 -18.97 3.32
CA PRO A 49 18.87 -18.39 4.63
C PRO A 49 18.37 -19.45 5.63
N GLY A 50 18.97 -19.46 6.82
CA GLY A 50 18.48 -20.28 7.93
C GLY A 50 17.17 -19.73 8.51
N THR A 51 16.49 -20.56 9.29
CA THR A 51 15.21 -20.18 9.92
C THR A 51 15.26 -18.85 10.70
N PRO A 52 16.31 -18.54 11.50
CA PRO A 52 16.38 -17.25 12.20
C PRO A 52 16.48 -16.05 11.25
N GLN A 53 17.24 -16.17 10.16
CA GLN A 53 17.36 -15.10 9.15
C GLN A 53 16.03 -14.84 8.45
N LEU A 54 15.29 -15.89 8.11
CA LEU A 54 13.95 -15.79 7.52
C LEU A 54 12.97 -15.07 8.45
N ILE A 55 13.00 -15.36 9.75
CA ILE A 55 12.13 -14.70 10.73
C ILE A 55 12.47 -13.22 10.81
N ILE A 56 13.76 -12.88 10.93
CA ILE A 56 14.20 -11.49 11.04
C ILE A 56 13.85 -10.71 9.78
N SER A 57 14.08 -11.27 8.58
CA SER A 57 13.73 -10.60 7.34
C SER A 57 12.23 -10.38 7.21
N THR A 58 11.41 -11.40 7.53
CA THR A 58 9.95 -11.27 7.47
C THR A 58 9.44 -10.17 8.41
N ILE A 59 9.99 -10.06 9.61
CA ILE A 59 9.63 -8.98 10.55
C ILE A 59 10.06 -7.63 9.97
N ALA A 60 11.26 -7.54 9.41
CA ALA A 60 11.74 -6.31 8.77
C ALA A 60 10.86 -5.91 7.59
N ASP A 61 10.48 -6.84 6.72
CA ASP A 61 9.61 -6.62 5.57
C ASP A 61 8.24 -6.06 6.00
N ILE A 62 7.64 -6.64 7.05
CA ILE A 62 6.38 -6.15 7.60
C ILE A 62 6.52 -4.71 8.12
N LEU A 63 7.58 -4.40 8.86
CA LEU A 63 7.82 -3.05 9.36
C LEU A 63 8.07 -2.05 8.22
N ILE A 64 8.83 -2.43 7.20
CA ILE A 64 9.09 -1.62 6.01
C ILE A 64 7.79 -1.35 5.26
N LEU A 65 6.94 -2.37 5.10
CA LEU A 65 5.63 -2.23 4.45
C LEU A 65 4.73 -1.24 5.18
N LEU A 66 4.65 -1.31 6.51
CA LEU A 66 3.89 -0.36 7.33
C LEU A 66 4.41 1.07 7.20
N ILE A 67 5.74 1.26 7.19
CA ILE A 67 6.37 2.56 6.96
C ILE A 67 6.02 3.07 5.55
N ALA A 68 6.11 2.22 4.53
CA ALA A 68 5.76 2.57 3.15
C ALA A 68 4.31 3.04 3.02
N GLN A 69 3.36 2.35 3.66
CA GLN A 69 1.94 2.75 3.65
C GLN A 69 1.69 4.09 4.34
N MET A 70 2.39 4.36 5.44
CA MET A 70 2.31 5.67 6.11
C MET A 70 2.88 6.79 5.24
N LEU A 71 4.00 6.56 4.53
CA LEU A 71 4.56 7.52 3.57
C LEU A 71 3.62 7.72 2.38
N ASP A 72 3.04 6.67 1.83
CA ASP A 72 2.04 6.75 0.75
C ASP A 72 0.81 7.58 1.18
N THR A 73 0.37 7.41 2.43
CA THR A 73 -0.70 8.24 3.02
C THR A 73 -0.28 9.72 3.04
N GLY A 74 0.97 10.02 3.34
CA GLY A 74 1.51 11.37 3.26
C GLY A 74 1.54 11.93 1.84
N VAL A 75 1.87 11.10 0.83
CA VAL A 75 1.76 11.46 -0.59
C VAL A 75 0.32 11.77 -0.96
N MET A 76 -0.66 10.98 -0.47
CA MET A 76 -2.09 11.28 -0.66
C MET A 76 -2.46 12.67 -0.11
N LEU A 77 -1.95 13.03 1.07
CA LEU A 77 -2.17 14.36 1.67
C LEU A 77 -1.61 15.47 0.78
N VAL A 78 -0.40 15.32 0.22
CA VAL A 78 0.19 16.29 -0.71
C VAL A 78 -0.72 16.49 -1.93
N HIS A 79 -1.25 15.41 -2.51
CA HIS A 79 -2.17 15.48 -3.65
C HIS A 79 -3.52 16.11 -3.28
N MET A 80 -4.08 15.77 -2.09
CA MET A 80 -5.31 16.39 -1.60
C MET A 80 -5.15 17.90 -1.43
N ASN A 81 -4.07 18.36 -0.79
CA ASN A 81 -3.80 19.78 -0.59
C ASN A 81 -3.62 20.50 -1.92
N MET A 82 -2.93 19.89 -2.88
CA MET A 82 -2.75 20.43 -4.22
C MET A 82 -4.10 20.60 -4.96
N THR A 83 -4.98 19.60 -4.90
CA THR A 83 -6.28 19.65 -5.56
C THR A 83 -7.24 20.65 -4.91
N ARG A 84 -7.08 20.92 -3.62
CA ARG A 84 -7.84 21.91 -2.84
C ARG A 84 -7.26 23.32 -2.93
N GLY A 85 -6.15 23.51 -3.65
CA GLY A 85 -5.47 24.81 -3.74
C GLY A 85 -4.81 25.25 -2.43
N GLN A 86 -4.59 24.32 -1.49
CA GLN A 86 -3.92 24.58 -0.22
C GLN A 86 -2.40 24.54 -0.40
N THR A 87 -1.68 25.09 0.59
CA THR A 87 -0.19 24.97 0.60
C THR A 87 0.21 23.54 0.84
N TYR A 88 1.14 23.01 0.00
CA TYR A 88 1.66 21.67 0.10
C TYR A 88 3.19 21.69 -0.03
N ARG A 89 3.85 20.82 0.71
CA ARG A 89 5.31 20.72 0.78
C ARG A 89 5.73 19.27 0.83
N ILE A 90 6.98 18.96 0.45
CA ILE A 90 7.54 17.59 0.54
C ILE A 90 7.47 17.05 1.98
N ARG A 91 7.67 17.89 2.99
CA ARG A 91 7.57 17.50 4.40
C ARG A 91 6.20 16.97 4.82
N ASP A 92 5.15 17.27 4.05
CA ASP A 92 3.79 16.82 4.37
C ASP A 92 3.65 15.30 4.16
N VAL A 93 4.59 14.66 3.45
CA VAL A 93 4.73 13.20 3.36
C VAL A 93 4.89 12.56 4.75
N PHE A 94 5.51 13.26 5.69
CA PHE A 94 5.74 12.77 7.05
C PHE A 94 4.62 13.14 8.04
N THR A 95 3.55 13.76 7.58
CA THR A 95 2.42 14.15 8.45
C THR A 95 1.77 12.97 9.16
N PRO A 96 1.54 11.78 8.53
CA PRO A 96 1.00 10.63 9.23
C PRO A 96 1.83 10.16 10.43
N PHE A 97 3.15 10.38 10.41
CA PHE A 97 4.04 10.05 11.54
C PHE A 97 3.99 11.07 12.68
N ARG A 98 3.56 12.30 12.40
CA ARG A 98 3.56 13.41 13.37
C ARG A 98 2.19 13.64 14.00
N ASN A 99 1.13 13.44 13.23
CA ASN A 99 -0.24 13.79 13.61
C ASN A 99 -1.13 12.54 13.62
N GLY A 100 -1.20 11.87 14.78
CA GLY A 100 -2.04 10.68 14.94
C GLY A 100 -1.43 9.41 14.33
N ALA A 101 -0.12 9.22 14.48
CA ALA A 101 0.63 8.08 13.93
C ALA A 101 -0.01 6.74 14.28
N GLU A 102 -0.52 6.58 15.51
CA GLU A 102 -1.20 5.37 15.98
C GLU A 102 -2.42 4.99 15.13
N ARG A 103 -3.18 5.99 14.64
CA ARG A 103 -4.37 5.75 13.82
C ARG A 103 -3.98 5.27 12.42
N PHE A 104 -3.00 5.91 11.80
CA PHE A 104 -2.52 5.51 10.48
C PHE A 104 -1.80 4.16 10.53
N PHE A 105 -1.03 3.92 11.58
CA PHE A 105 -0.39 2.64 11.83
C PHE A 105 -1.43 1.52 12.01
N LEU A 106 -2.44 1.73 12.85
CA LEU A 106 -3.51 0.75 13.06
C LEU A 106 -4.30 0.51 11.76
N ALA A 107 -4.59 1.56 10.99
CA ALA A 107 -5.25 1.42 9.69
C ALA A 107 -4.40 0.61 8.71
N ALA A 108 -3.08 0.83 8.68
CA ALA A 108 -2.15 0.08 7.84
C ALA A 108 -2.13 -1.42 8.25
N VAL A 109 -2.01 -1.72 9.54
CA VAL A 109 -2.06 -3.10 10.04
C VAL A 109 -3.37 -3.80 9.66
N LEU A 110 -4.52 -3.14 9.87
CA LEU A 110 -5.81 -3.72 9.48
C LEU A 110 -5.93 -3.94 7.97
N PHE A 111 -5.42 -3.00 7.18
CA PHE A 111 -5.40 -3.10 5.72
C PHE A 111 -4.55 -4.31 5.27
N ASP A 112 -3.37 -4.50 5.86
CA ASP A 112 -2.49 -5.65 5.56
C ASP A 112 -3.13 -6.98 5.98
N VAL A 113 -3.82 -7.03 7.11
CA VAL A 113 -4.59 -8.22 7.52
C VAL A 113 -5.64 -8.57 6.46
N PHE A 114 -6.38 -7.59 5.94
CA PHE A 114 -7.35 -7.84 4.85
C PHE A 114 -6.66 -8.29 3.55
N LEU A 115 -5.48 -7.75 3.22
CA LEU A 115 -4.71 -8.20 2.05
C LEU A 115 -4.24 -9.64 2.21
N VAL A 116 -3.75 -10.03 3.38
CA VAL A 116 -3.36 -11.42 3.66
C VAL A 116 -4.55 -12.36 3.53
N ILE A 117 -5.71 -12.01 4.11
CA ILE A 117 -6.94 -12.80 3.99
C ILE A 117 -7.36 -12.94 2.51
N ALA A 118 -7.31 -11.86 1.75
CA ALA A 118 -7.63 -11.86 0.32
C ALA A 118 -6.65 -12.72 -0.50
N GLY A 119 -5.40 -12.82 -0.06
CA GLY A 119 -4.36 -13.65 -0.69
C GLY A 119 -4.44 -15.15 -0.37
N ILE A 120 -5.25 -15.58 0.62
CA ILE A 120 -5.34 -16.98 1.05
C ILE A 120 -5.58 -17.96 -0.12
N PRO A 121 -6.50 -17.70 -1.09
CA PRO A 121 -6.72 -18.62 -2.21
C PRO A 121 -5.46 -18.84 -3.05
N ALA A 122 -4.67 -17.79 -3.30
CA ALA A 122 -3.41 -17.89 -4.04
C ALA A 122 -2.37 -18.68 -3.26
N ILE A 123 -2.21 -18.39 -1.96
CA ILE A 123 -1.30 -19.11 -1.07
C ILE A 123 -1.65 -20.59 -1.01
N ALA A 124 -2.94 -20.93 -0.86
CA ALA A 124 -3.41 -22.31 -0.84
C ALA A 124 -3.09 -23.05 -2.15
N GLY A 125 -3.29 -22.39 -3.31
CA GLY A 125 -2.93 -22.95 -4.60
C GLY A 125 -1.43 -23.26 -4.74
N VAL A 126 -0.60 -22.32 -4.30
CA VAL A 126 0.87 -22.49 -4.30
C VAL A 126 1.28 -23.64 -3.38
N LEU A 127 0.79 -23.68 -2.13
CA LEU A 127 1.13 -24.74 -1.17
C LEU A 127 0.70 -26.13 -1.66
N TYR A 128 -0.49 -26.22 -2.27
CA TYR A 128 -0.96 -27.49 -2.85
C TYR A 128 -0.05 -27.95 -3.99
N PHE A 129 0.31 -27.04 -4.91
CA PHE A 129 1.24 -27.33 -6.01
C PHE A 129 2.61 -27.83 -5.51
N TYR A 130 3.17 -27.18 -4.49
CA TYR A 130 4.43 -27.62 -3.88
C TYR A 130 4.35 -29.00 -3.25
N LYS A 131 3.21 -29.34 -2.64
CA LYS A 131 3.01 -30.60 -1.95
C LYS A 131 2.78 -31.79 -2.90
N THR A 132 2.04 -31.57 -4.00
CA THR A 132 1.60 -32.65 -4.91
C THR A 132 2.45 -32.77 -6.18
N GLY A 133 3.31 -31.76 -6.43
CA GLY A 133 4.10 -31.69 -7.65
C GLY A 133 3.28 -31.27 -8.87
N VAL A 134 3.87 -31.43 -10.05
CA VAL A 134 3.27 -31.04 -11.32
C VAL A 134 2.25 -32.08 -11.77
N SER A 135 0.97 -31.70 -11.75
CA SER A 135 -0.13 -32.46 -12.33
C SER A 135 -1.15 -31.48 -12.92
N ASP A 136 -2.02 -31.96 -13.82
CA ASP A 136 -3.07 -31.09 -14.41
C ASP A 136 -3.96 -30.49 -13.34
N LEU A 137 -4.31 -31.26 -12.31
CA LEU A 137 -5.12 -30.79 -11.19
C LEU A 137 -4.39 -29.74 -10.34
N SER A 138 -3.11 -29.97 -10.01
CA SER A 138 -2.32 -29.02 -9.22
C SER A 138 -2.09 -27.71 -9.98
N GLY A 139 -1.85 -27.77 -11.28
CA GLY A 139 -1.75 -26.62 -12.16
C GLY A 139 -3.07 -25.82 -12.25
N ALA A 140 -4.19 -26.53 -12.39
CA ALA A 140 -5.52 -25.89 -12.44
C ALA A 140 -5.88 -25.20 -11.10
N LEU A 141 -5.59 -25.84 -9.96
CA LEU A 141 -5.80 -25.25 -8.63
C LEU A 141 -4.90 -24.05 -8.36
N LEU A 142 -3.63 -24.10 -8.80
CA LEU A 142 -2.72 -22.96 -8.72
C LEU A 142 -3.24 -21.78 -9.53
N ALA A 143 -3.68 -22.01 -10.78
CA ALA A 143 -4.21 -20.96 -11.64
C ALA A 143 -5.53 -20.37 -11.07
N ALA A 144 -6.45 -21.22 -10.64
CA ALA A 144 -7.72 -20.78 -10.06
C ALA A 144 -7.51 -20.01 -8.75
N GLY A 145 -6.65 -20.50 -7.85
CA GLY A 145 -6.31 -19.84 -6.60
C GLY A 145 -5.66 -18.49 -6.83
N SER A 146 -4.75 -18.39 -7.80
CA SER A 146 -4.08 -17.14 -8.16
C SER A 146 -5.06 -16.11 -8.72
N ILE A 147 -5.97 -16.51 -9.62
CA ILE A 147 -7.00 -15.63 -10.19
C ILE A 147 -7.94 -15.13 -9.10
N LEU A 148 -8.44 -16.02 -8.23
CA LEU A 148 -9.32 -15.64 -7.12
C LEU A 148 -8.61 -14.73 -6.13
N GLY A 149 -7.36 -15.03 -5.76
CA GLY A 149 -6.55 -14.19 -4.89
C GLY A 149 -6.33 -12.79 -5.46
N LEU A 150 -6.04 -12.67 -6.77
CA LEU A 150 -5.91 -11.38 -7.46
C LEU A 150 -7.21 -10.58 -7.43
N ILE A 151 -8.35 -11.23 -7.71
CA ILE A 151 -9.68 -10.57 -7.68
C ILE A 151 -9.97 -10.03 -6.27
N PHE A 152 -9.80 -10.86 -5.23
CA PHE A 152 -10.05 -10.44 -3.86
C PHE A 152 -9.08 -9.34 -3.40
N THR A 153 -7.80 -9.46 -3.72
CA THR A 153 -6.80 -8.41 -3.44
C THR A 153 -7.18 -7.10 -4.12
N PHE A 154 -7.60 -7.14 -5.38
CA PHE A 154 -8.05 -5.95 -6.11
C PHE A 154 -9.30 -5.32 -5.48
N CYS A 155 -10.28 -6.13 -5.06
CA CYS A 155 -11.46 -5.65 -4.34
C CYS A 155 -11.07 -4.96 -3.02
N VAL A 156 -10.17 -5.56 -2.23
CA VAL A 156 -9.67 -4.99 -0.98
C VAL A 156 -8.95 -3.66 -1.23
N LEU A 157 -8.07 -3.62 -2.25
CA LEU A 157 -7.35 -2.39 -2.64
C LEU A 157 -8.31 -1.26 -3.00
N LEU A 158 -9.33 -1.53 -3.82
CA LEU A 158 -10.29 -0.51 -4.24
C LEU A 158 -11.16 -0.02 -3.07
N THR A 159 -11.60 -0.94 -2.21
CA THR A 159 -12.54 -0.63 -1.13
C THR A 159 -11.84 0.09 0.02
N TYR A 160 -10.73 -0.45 0.52
CA TYR A 160 -10.13 0.01 1.76
C TYR A 160 -9.04 1.07 1.58
N ARG A 161 -8.51 1.28 0.36
CA ARG A 161 -7.57 2.38 0.13
C ARG A 161 -8.19 3.76 0.39
N MET A 162 -9.50 3.88 0.27
CA MET A 162 -10.23 5.11 0.59
C MET A 162 -10.25 5.45 2.09
N VAL A 163 -10.05 4.46 2.96
CA VAL A 163 -10.00 4.67 4.43
C VAL A 163 -8.93 5.69 4.81
N PHE A 164 -7.77 5.65 4.17
CA PHE A 164 -6.68 6.59 4.42
C PHE A 164 -7.07 8.04 4.06
N PHE A 165 -7.84 8.24 2.99
CA PHE A 165 -8.39 9.55 2.64
C PHE A 165 -9.38 10.05 3.70
N PHE A 166 -10.27 9.19 4.20
CA PHE A 166 -11.20 9.54 5.27
C PHE A 166 -10.48 9.91 6.56
N LEU A 167 -9.44 9.17 6.94
CA LEU A 167 -8.63 9.46 8.12
C LEU A 167 -7.84 10.76 8.01
N LEU A 168 -7.39 11.13 6.80
CA LEU A 168 -6.72 12.40 6.53
C LEU A 168 -7.70 13.58 6.60
N ASP A 169 -8.91 13.39 6.08
CA ASP A 169 -9.92 14.47 5.97
C ASP A 169 -10.63 14.72 7.31
N HIS A 170 -10.77 13.68 8.13
CA HIS A 170 -11.48 13.73 9.41
C HIS A 170 -10.57 13.35 10.58
N PRO A 171 -9.83 14.31 11.17
CA PRO A 171 -8.87 14.02 12.24
C PRO A 171 -9.48 13.37 13.50
N HIS A 172 -10.78 13.50 13.69
CA HIS A 172 -11.51 12.98 14.86
C HIS A 172 -12.17 11.62 14.60
N LEU A 173 -12.12 11.11 13.36
CA LEU A 173 -12.73 9.83 13.00
C LEU A 173 -11.93 8.68 13.61
N SER A 174 -12.62 7.71 14.22
CA SER A 174 -11.94 6.49 14.69
C SER A 174 -11.60 5.59 13.50
N VAL A 175 -10.54 4.77 13.63
CA VAL A 175 -10.16 3.81 12.58
C VAL A 175 -11.31 2.86 12.28
N ARG A 176 -12.01 2.39 13.31
CA ARG A 176 -13.17 1.50 13.17
C ARG A 176 -14.29 2.10 12.32
N ASP A 177 -14.56 3.40 12.50
CA ASP A 177 -15.64 4.08 11.75
C ASP A 177 -15.22 4.36 10.31
N ALA A 178 -13.92 4.53 10.04
CA ALA A 178 -13.38 4.70 8.70
C ALA A 178 -13.42 3.41 7.85
N PHE A 179 -13.45 2.22 8.50
CA PHE A 179 -13.58 0.91 7.85
C PHE A 179 -15.05 0.43 7.70
N ARG A 180 -16.03 1.18 8.17
CA ARG A 180 -17.48 0.92 7.99
C ARG A 180 -18.03 1.63 6.77
#